data_8f00e82c7f9f82c0a4a0d34f38b6869a
#
_entry.id   8f00e82c7f9f82c0a4a0d34f38b6869a
#
_cell.length_a   1.000
_cell.length_b   1.000
_cell.length_c   1.000
_cell.angle_alpha   90.00
_cell.angle_beta   90.00
_cell.angle_gamma   90.00
#
_symmetry.space_group_name_H-M   'P 1'
#
loop_
_entity.id
_entity.type
_entity.pdbx_description
1 polymer ?
#
loop_
_entity_poly.entity_id
_entity_poly.type
_entity_poly.pdbx_seq_one_letter_code
_entity_poly.pdbx_strand_id
1 'polypeptide(L)'
;MKVTGLALVPPPTAADLPKVTPELLASVLARYSRSNEGLDAIMAKVDIANPEASIDRILKFVDYGHASIGGLTGGLAIALDGVSMWLAYKIFEIAQMADGQESSTRYITMDAANVPTAEQLGIPTDLASRWRDIVSRSFAAYHAEYARLDALAVAQPDLVRLPPDAKPIVVTRLRKNYALDRARYFIPFATRTNLGLVQTSRMWAVTVKHLDSLPHPEARAAAALIRAELIKQSPRLTRHSFAEKSYEEQSRQDLAASLSLGLARLSSVPLADEVWVQVERTTAPFLAETQSVAEALNHRGNRYAQQGTATRRMRVSFAWNNMAIAELRDLNRHRTGHRYTPMIQAGFYLPHEITPAAHAKLLADQMALTRELMQRGSATYVYSLLLGAQTPFEHSTHGDKFIYEAELRTGMGAHFRYADHLSAALRAFFAQVPEARAWVVEGTAEPE
;
A
#
# COMPACT_ATOMS: atom_id res chain seq x y z
N MET A 1 8.90 10.86 -40.37
CA MET A 1 8.26 10.95 -39.04
C MET A 1 9.23 11.68 -38.12
N LYS A 2 8.78 12.65 -37.34
CA LYS A 2 9.59 13.31 -36.31
C LYS A 2 8.93 13.01 -34.95
N VAL A 3 9.71 12.55 -33.99
CA VAL A 3 9.28 12.38 -32.60
C VAL A 3 10.04 13.40 -31.75
N THR A 4 9.33 14.15 -30.90
CA THR A 4 9.92 15.18 -30.04
C THR A 4 9.47 14.93 -28.61
N GLY A 5 10.42 14.72 -27.68
CA GLY A 5 10.16 14.73 -26.25
C GLY A 5 9.92 16.15 -25.76
N LEU A 6 8.94 16.33 -24.86
CA LEU A 6 8.64 17.60 -24.21
C LEU A 6 9.01 17.47 -22.72
N ALA A 7 9.83 18.39 -22.23
CA ALA A 7 10.06 18.53 -20.81
C ALA A 7 8.90 19.37 -20.21
N LEU A 8 8.32 18.89 -19.10
CA LEU A 8 7.32 19.65 -18.37
C LEU A 8 8.05 20.76 -17.58
N VAL A 9 7.75 22.00 -17.92
CA VAL A 9 8.27 23.17 -17.22
C VAL A 9 7.16 23.74 -16.37
N PRO A 10 7.36 23.98 -15.06
CA PRO A 10 6.37 24.63 -14.23
C PRO A 10 5.96 25.98 -14.83
N PRO A 11 4.68 26.40 -14.74
CA PRO A 11 4.29 27.74 -15.13
C PRO A 11 5.04 28.80 -14.32
N PRO A 12 5.18 30.04 -14.82
CA PRO A 12 5.89 31.10 -14.10
C PRO A 12 5.37 31.36 -12.68
N THR A 13 4.07 31.13 -12.45
CA THR A 13 3.42 31.25 -11.14
C THR A 13 3.85 30.17 -10.13
N ALA A 14 4.54 29.14 -10.57
CA ALA A 14 5.06 28.03 -9.76
C ALA A 14 6.59 28.01 -9.75
N ALA A 15 7.23 29.19 -9.81
CA ALA A 15 8.69 29.33 -9.86
C ALA A 15 9.40 28.84 -8.57
N ASP A 16 8.67 28.75 -7.47
CA ASP A 16 9.10 28.25 -6.18
C ASP A 16 9.14 26.69 -6.10
N LEU A 17 8.55 26.01 -7.08
CA LEU A 17 8.58 24.55 -7.09
C LEU A 17 9.94 24.00 -7.51
N PRO A 18 10.40 22.91 -6.87
CA PRO A 18 11.63 22.23 -7.29
C PRO A 18 11.57 21.79 -8.75
N LYS A 19 12.61 22.12 -9.52
CA LYS A 19 12.73 21.75 -10.94
C LYS A 19 13.60 20.50 -11.06
N VAL A 20 13.01 19.38 -11.45
CA VAL A 20 13.69 18.11 -11.61
C VAL A 20 13.37 17.47 -12.96
N THR A 21 14.31 16.69 -13.50
CA THR A 21 14.02 15.85 -14.67
C THR A 21 13.12 14.68 -14.28
N PRO A 22 12.39 14.05 -15.22
CA PRO A 22 11.54 12.90 -14.93
C PRO A 22 12.25 11.77 -14.19
N GLU A 23 13.47 11.40 -14.62
CA GLU A 23 14.24 10.32 -13.98
C GLU A 23 14.77 10.71 -12.60
N LEU A 24 15.18 11.99 -12.43
CA LEU A 24 15.57 12.51 -11.14
C LEU A 24 14.37 12.51 -10.18
N LEU A 25 13.18 12.90 -10.64
CA LEU A 25 11.94 12.81 -9.86
C LEU A 25 11.71 11.39 -9.35
N ALA A 26 11.80 10.39 -10.23
CA ALA A 26 11.64 8.99 -9.85
C ALA A 26 12.67 8.57 -8.78
N SER A 27 13.93 9.00 -8.93
CA SER A 27 15.01 8.74 -7.97
C SER A 27 14.75 9.40 -6.61
N VAL A 28 14.26 10.64 -6.59
CA VAL A 28 13.91 11.38 -5.36
C VAL A 28 12.78 10.67 -4.62
N LEU A 29 11.69 10.34 -5.33
CA LEU A 29 10.54 9.67 -4.72
C LEU A 29 10.87 8.24 -4.24
N ALA A 30 11.79 7.55 -4.89
CA ALA A 30 12.29 6.27 -4.41
C ALA A 30 13.02 6.38 -3.05
N ARG A 31 13.81 7.45 -2.85
CA ARG A 31 14.45 7.74 -1.55
C ARG A 31 13.44 8.16 -0.50
N TYR A 32 12.49 9.01 -0.90
CA TYR A 32 11.41 9.50 -0.05
C TYR A 32 10.62 8.35 0.58
N SER A 33 10.36 7.28 -0.17
CA SER A 33 9.64 6.11 0.33
C SER A 33 10.38 5.30 1.40
N ARG A 34 11.70 5.50 1.55
CA ARG A 34 12.60 4.77 2.47
C ARG A 34 13.18 5.66 3.58
N SER A 35 12.57 6.81 3.81
CA SER A 35 12.99 7.78 4.81
C SER A 35 11.80 8.28 5.61
N ASN A 36 12.05 8.68 6.85
CA ASN A 36 11.10 9.43 7.66
C ASN A 36 11.24 10.95 7.48
N GLU A 37 12.21 11.38 6.66
CA GLU A 37 12.41 12.79 6.34
C GLU A 37 11.38 13.26 5.32
N GLY A 38 11.00 14.53 5.40
CA GLY A 38 10.16 15.18 4.41
C GLY A 38 10.88 15.43 3.09
N LEU A 39 10.11 15.82 2.07
CA LEU A 39 10.61 16.05 0.71
C LEU A 39 11.78 17.04 0.67
N ASP A 40 11.69 18.16 1.40
CA ASP A 40 12.72 19.20 1.40
C ASP A 40 14.07 18.66 1.88
N ALA A 41 14.08 17.85 2.94
CA ALA A 41 15.28 17.21 3.46
C ALA A 41 15.88 16.20 2.46
N ILE A 42 15.05 15.48 1.73
CA ILE A 42 15.50 14.56 0.67
C ILE A 42 16.06 15.33 -0.52
N MET A 43 15.38 16.40 -0.95
CA MET A 43 15.84 17.25 -2.06
C MET A 43 17.16 17.94 -1.76
N ALA A 44 17.38 18.41 -0.53
CA ALA A 44 18.64 19.02 -0.10
C ALA A 44 19.87 18.08 -0.21
N LYS A 45 19.63 16.76 -0.22
CA LYS A 45 20.67 15.72 -0.37
C LYS A 45 20.96 15.33 -1.83
N VAL A 46 20.22 15.91 -2.77
CA VAL A 46 20.38 15.62 -4.20
C VAL A 46 21.24 16.68 -4.85
N ASP A 47 22.30 16.28 -5.51
CA ASP A 47 23.07 17.15 -6.38
C ASP A 47 22.30 17.35 -7.70
N ILE A 48 21.53 18.42 -7.77
CA ILE A 48 20.71 18.76 -8.95
C ILE A 48 21.60 19.15 -10.15
N ALA A 49 22.82 19.64 -9.90
CA ALA A 49 23.76 20.01 -10.97
C ALA A 49 24.40 18.77 -11.63
N ASN A 50 24.53 17.66 -10.87
CA ASN A 50 25.10 16.40 -11.39
C ASN A 50 24.27 15.20 -10.93
N PRO A 51 23.04 15.02 -11.45
CA PRO A 51 22.07 14.05 -10.97
C PRO A 51 22.38 12.59 -11.39
N GLU A 52 23.23 12.37 -12.39
CA GLU A 52 23.43 11.07 -13.05
C GLU A 52 23.79 9.95 -12.07
N ALA A 53 24.77 10.18 -11.19
CA ALA A 53 25.17 9.18 -10.19
C ALA A 53 24.02 8.82 -9.21
N SER A 54 23.12 9.77 -9.00
CA SER A 54 21.93 9.61 -8.16
C SER A 54 20.85 8.78 -8.84
N ILE A 55 20.66 9.04 -10.12
CA ILE A 55 19.71 8.34 -10.99
C ILE A 55 20.17 6.90 -11.20
N ASP A 56 21.42 6.70 -11.63
CA ASP A 56 22.01 5.38 -11.87
C ASP A 56 21.94 4.47 -10.66
N ARG A 57 22.20 5.00 -9.48
CA ARG A 57 22.16 4.20 -8.26
C ARG A 57 20.81 3.51 -8.04
N ILE A 58 19.72 4.07 -8.53
CA ILE A 58 18.35 3.59 -8.32
C ILE A 58 17.81 2.88 -9.55
N LEU A 59 17.96 3.49 -10.74
CA LEU A 59 17.42 2.92 -11.97
C LEU A 59 18.23 1.73 -12.50
N LYS A 60 19.45 1.53 -11.99
CA LYS A 60 20.29 0.39 -12.32
C LYS A 60 19.72 -0.96 -11.87
N PHE A 61 18.88 -0.96 -10.85
CA PHE A 61 18.17 -2.16 -10.40
C PHE A 61 16.92 -2.37 -11.28
N VAL A 62 17.04 -3.17 -12.32
CA VAL A 62 16.02 -3.35 -13.37
C VAL A 62 14.64 -3.66 -12.79
N ASP A 63 14.55 -4.59 -11.85
CA ASP A 63 13.26 -4.97 -11.25
C ASP A 63 12.63 -3.81 -10.47
N TYR A 64 13.40 -3.17 -9.61
CA TYR A 64 12.93 -2.05 -8.81
C TYR A 64 12.69 -0.80 -9.67
N GLY A 65 13.66 -0.44 -10.52
CA GLY A 65 13.55 0.73 -11.39
C GLY A 65 12.37 0.63 -12.35
N HIS A 66 12.21 -0.51 -13.02
CA HIS A 66 11.13 -0.69 -14.00
C HIS A 66 9.76 -0.92 -13.37
N ALA A 67 9.66 -1.85 -12.43
CA ALA A 67 8.37 -2.28 -11.87
C ALA A 67 7.79 -1.31 -10.84
N SER A 68 8.65 -0.67 -10.01
CA SER A 68 8.18 0.10 -8.86
C SER A 68 8.22 1.62 -9.07
N ILE A 69 9.21 2.15 -9.79
CA ILE A 69 9.40 3.60 -9.91
C ILE A 69 9.38 4.14 -11.35
N GLY A 70 9.42 3.27 -12.38
CA GLY A 70 9.42 3.71 -13.78
C GLY A 70 8.22 4.58 -14.16
N GLY A 71 7.07 4.35 -13.56
CA GLY A 71 5.87 5.16 -13.75
C GLY A 71 5.90 6.57 -13.11
N LEU A 72 6.92 6.87 -12.29
CA LEU A 72 7.07 8.17 -11.63
C LEU A 72 7.68 9.24 -12.55
N THR A 73 7.97 8.92 -13.80
CA THR A 73 8.66 9.79 -14.75
C THR A 73 7.77 10.82 -15.45
N GLY A 74 6.45 10.86 -15.18
CA GLY A 74 5.51 11.78 -15.85
C GLY A 74 4.35 12.22 -14.97
N GLY A 75 3.60 13.22 -15.44
CA GLY A 75 2.45 13.79 -14.73
C GLY A 75 2.81 14.89 -13.71
N LEU A 76 1.85 15.29 -12.88
CA LEU A 76 2.06 16.21 -11.77
C LEU A 76 2.42 15.43 -10.52
N ALA A 77 3.62 15.64 -10.01
CA ALA A 77 4.08 15.02 -8.78
C ALA A 77 3.71 15.88 -7.58
N ILE A 78 3.04 15.27 -6.58
CA ILE A 78 2.77 15.89 -5.28
C ILE A 78 3.27 14.95 -4.19
N ALA A 79 4.05 15.49 -3.27
CA ALA A 79 4.47 14.82 -2.07
C ALA A 79 3.59 15.25 -0.89
N LEU A 80 3.19 14.28 -0.07
CA LEU A 80 2.44 14.50 1.16
C LEU A 80 3.29 13.97 2.32
N ASP A 81 3.76 14.87 3.15
CA ASP A 81 4.55 14.54 4.34
C ASP A 81 3.66 14.45 5.57
N GLY A 82 3.85 13.41 6.36
CA GLY A 82 3.24 13.28 7.67
C GLY A 82 1.74 13.01 7.67
N VAL A 83 1.19 12.37 6.65
CA VAL A 83 -0.19 11.87 6.61
C VAL A 83 -0.29 10.54 7.37
N SER A 84 -1.45 10.19 7.92
CA SER A 84 -1.64 8.86 8.50
C SER A 84 -1.50 7.75 7.44
N MET A 85 -1.08 6.55 7.85
CA MET A 85 -1.06 5.38 6.97
C MET A 85 -2.46 5.06 6.42
N TRP A 86 -3.52 5.35 7.20
CA TRP A 86 -4.89 5.24 6.72
C TRP A 86 -5.16 6.20 5.56
N LEU A 87 -4.76 7.46 5.68
CA LEU A 87 -4.97 8.43 4.60
C LEU A 87 -4.14 8.07 3.36
N ALA A 88 -2.90 7.63 3.54
CA ALA A 88 -2.06 7.15 2.45
C ALA A 88 -2.71 5.95 1.74
N TYR A 89 -3.23 4.96 2.50
CA TYR A 89 -3.99 3.84 1.96
C TYR A 89 -5.20 4.31 1.15
N LYS A 90 -5.99 5.23 1.69
CA LYS A 90 -7.20 5.77 1.03
C LYS A 90 -6.86 6.54 -0.24
N ILE A 91 -5.77 7.30 -0.25
CA ILE A 91 -5.29 7.99 -1.45
C ILE A 91 -4.92 6.98 -2.55
N PHE A 92 -4.18 5.92 -2.24
CA PHE A 92 -3.85 4.87 -3.22
C PHE A 92 -5.08 4.09 -3.70
N GLU A 93 -6.06 3.89 -2.84
CA GLU A 93 -7.33 3.24 -3.21
C GLU A 93 -8.11 4.08 -4.24
N ILE A 94 -8.20 5.40 -4.01
CA ILE A 94 -8.90 6.35 -4.90
C ILE A 94 -8.10 6.57 -6.19
N ALA A 95 -6.78 6.70 -6.10
CA ALA A 95 -5.89 7.09 -7.18
C ALA A 95 -5.53 5.90 -8.07
N GLN A 96 -6.49 5.36 -8.83
CA GLN A 96 -6.29 4.16 -9.66
C GLN A 96 -5.36 4.39 -10.86
N MET A 97 -5.32 5.61 -11.42
CA MET A 97 -4.44 5.98 -12.54
C MET A 97 -3.28 6.84 -12.03
N ALA A 98 -2.47 6.27 -11.15
CA ALA A 98 -1.37 6.96 -10.53
C ALA A 98 -0.17 6.03 -10.34
N ASP A 99 1.02 6.62 -10.28
CA ASP A 99 2.21 5.96 -9.76
C ASP A 99 2.67 6.69 -8.52
N GLY A 100 3.19 5.93 -7.53
CA GLY A 100 3.59 6.54 -6.28
C GLY A 100 4.39 5.62 -5.37
N GLN A 101 5.00 6.24 -4.38
CA GLN A 101 5.76 5.56 -3.34
C GLN A 101 5.31 6.07 -1.97
N GLU A 102 5.35 5.17 -0.99
CA GLU A 102 5.04 5.45 0.41
C GLU A 102 6.19 4.94 1.27
N SER A 103 6.44 5.61 2.39
CA SER A 103 7.41 5.14 3.39
C SER A 103 7.03 3.77 3.92
N SER A 104 8.01 2.86 3.93
CA SER A 104 7.77 1.44 4.20
C SER A 104 8.07 1.08 5.65
N THR A 105 7.11 0.43 6.31
CA THR A 105 7.28 -0.16 7.65
C THR A 105 8.19 -1.39 7.67
N ARG A 106 8.63 -1.84 6.51
CA ARG A 106 9.57 -2.96 6.35
C ARG A 106 11.04 -2.55 6.41
N TYR A 107 11.33 -1.25 6.27
CA TYR A 107 12.71 -0.73 6.18
C TYR A 107 13.05 0.31 7.24
N ILE A 108 12.03 0.94 7.83
CA ILE A 108 12.18 2.01 8.81
C ILE A 108 11.43 1.68 10.09
N THR A 109 12.02 2.05 11.22
CA THR A 109 11.36 1.98 12.51
C THR A 109 10.43 3.19 12.69
N MET A 110 9.31 2.95 13.37
CA MET A 110 8.31 3.95 13.70
C MET A 110 8.27 4.17 15.21
N ASP A 111 7.79 5.31 15.66
CA ASP A 111 7.61 5.60 17.08
C ASP A 111 6.36 6.46 17.34
N ALA A 112 5.99 6.63 18.62
CA ALA A 112 4.79 7.34 19.04
C ALA A 112 4.82 8.86 18.70
N ALA A 113 5.98 9.46 18.51
CA ALA A 113 6.12 10.85 18.09
C ALA A 113 5.63 11.06 16.64
N ASN A 114 5.60 9.97 15.87
CA ASN A 114 5.14 9.96 14.48
C ASN A 114 3.61 9.75 14.36
N VAL A 115 2.81 10.09 15.35
CA VAL A 115 1.35 9.99 15.27
C VAL A 115 0.74 11.40 15.33
N PRO A 116 -0.26 11.74 14.47
CA PRO A 116 -1.00 12.99 14.58
C PRO A 116 -1.70 13.11 15.93
N THR A 117 -2.03 14.33 16.35
CA THR A 117 -2.80 14.50 17.59
C THR A 117 -4.23 13.97 17.42
N ALA A 118 -4.88 13.62 18.52
CA ALA A 118 -6.28 13.17 18.52
C ALA A 118 -7.21 14.20 17.86
N GLU A 119 -6.93 15.50 18.07
CA GLU A 119 -7.68 16.61 17.48
C GLU A 119 -7.51 16.65 15.95
N GLN A 120 -6.27 16.54 15.45
CA GLN A 120 -6.00 16.50 14.00
C GLN A 120 -6.73 15.35 13.29
N LEU A 121 -6.89 14.22 13.96
CA LEU A 121 -7.60 13.05 13.44
C LEU A 121 -9.13 13.11 13.68
N GLY A 122 -9.61 14.06 14.48
CA GLY A 122 -11.03 14.17 14.86
C GLY A 122 -11.49 13.12 15.85
N ILE A 123 -10.57 12.55 16.64
CA ILE A 123 -10.93 11.65 17.75
C ILE A 123 -11.75 12.44 18.78
N PRO A 124 -12.91 11.93 19.25
CA PRO A 124 -13.71 12.60 20.28
C PRO A 124 -12.89 12.95 21.52
N THR A 125 -13.06 14.17 22.04
CA THR A 125 -12.24 14.72 23.14
C THR A 125 -12.25 13.84 24.38
N ASP A 126 -13.41 13.26 24.73
CA ASP A 126 -13.58 12.36 25.87
C ASP A 126 -12.86 11.00 25.68
N LEU A 127 -12.57 10.60 24.46
CA LEU A 127 -11.82 9.38 24.13
C LEU A 127 -10.33 9.63 23.84
N ALA A 128 -9.92 10.88 23.70
CA ALA A 128 -8.57 11.26 23.26
C ALA A 128 -7.46 10.74 24.21
N SER A 129 -7.69 10.78 25.53
CA SER A 129 -6.71 10.26 26.49
C SER A 129 -6.55 8.74 26.39
N ARG A 130 -7.65 8.01 26.29
CA ARG A 130 -7.67 6.55 26.15
C ARG A 130 -7.03 6.12 24.82
N TRP A 131 -7.31 6.83 23.76
CA TRP A 131 -6.70 6.59 22.46
C TRP A 131 -5.18 6.78 22.51
N ARG A 132 -4.68 7.87 23.12
CA ARG A 132 -3.24 8.11 23.29
C ARG A 132 -2.54 7.04 24.11
N ASP A 133 -3.19 6.54 25.19
CA ASP A 133 -2.66 5.44 25.98
C ASP A 133 -2.49 4.17 25.15
N ILE A 134 -3.49 3.81 24.33
CA ILE A 134 -3.43 2.65 23.44
C ILE A 134 -2.30 2.83 22.41
N VAL A 135 -2.17 3.99 21.78
CA VAL A 135 -1.08 4.31 20.85
C VAL A 135 0.28 4.12 21.50
N SER A 136 0.47 4.66 22.71
CA SER A 136 1.73 4.53 23.47
C SER A 136 2.08 3.08 23.77
N ARG A 137 1.11 2.30 24.27
CA ARG A 137 1.30 0.88 24.57
C ARG A 137 1.53 0.03 23.32
N SER A 138 0.90 0.40 22.20
CA SER A 138 1.11 -0.27 20.92
C SER A 138 2.56 -0.11 20.43
N PHE A 139 3.11 1.09 20.52
CA PHE A 139 4.51 1.31 20.21
C PHE A 139 5.47 0.63 21.20
N ALA A 140 5.13 0.60 22.50
CA ALA A 140 5.90 -0.15 23.47
C ALA A 140 5.95 -1.65 23.11
N ALA A 141 4.81 -2.24 22.71
CA ALA A 141 4.75 -3.63 22.24
C ALA A 141 5.57 -3.81 20.94
N TYR A 142 5.43 -2.91 19.96
CA TYR A 142 6.20 -2.94 18.73
C TYR A 142 7.71 -2.94 18.97
N HIS A 143 8.23 -2.03 19.80
CA HIS A 143 9.65 -1.94 20.09
C HIS A 143 10.16 -3.13 20.88
N ALA A 144 9.38 -3.62 21.85
CA ALA A 144 9.74 -4.81 22.63
C ALA A 144 9.84 -6.05 21.74
N GLU A 145 8.85 -6.27 20.87
CA GLU A 145 8.86 -7.41 19.94
C GLU A 145 9.95 -7.25 18.86
N TYR A 146 10.17 -6.05 18.34
CA TYR A 146 11.28 -5.80 17.42
C TYR A 146 12.63 -6.17 18.03
N ALA A 147 12.94 -5.70 19.24
CA ALA A 147 14.18 -5.99 19.91
C ALA A 147 14.34 -7.50 20.23
N ARG A 148 13.26 -8.15 20.68
CA ARG A 148 13.23 -9.58 20.94
C ARG A 148 13.46 -10.42 19.69
N LEU A 149 12.80 -10.07 18.57
CA LEU A 149 12.91 -10.77 17.29
C LEU A 149 14.26 -10.56 16.62
N ASP A 150 14.84 -9.37 16.74
CA ASP A 150 16.19 -9.10 16.25
C ASP A 150 17.24 -9.94 17.02
N ALA A 151 17.12 -10.00 18.36
CA ALA A 151 17.95 -10.87 19.19
C ALA A 151 17.75 -12.36 18.86
N LEU A 152 16.52 -12.79 18.63
CA LEU A 152 16.19 -14.15 18.19
C LEU A 152 16.87 -14.50 16.87
N ALA A 153 16.79 -13.60 15.87
CA ALA A 153 17.42 -13.79 14.57
C ALA A 153 18.96 -13.78 14.63
N VAL A 154 19.56 -13.18 15.67
CA VAL A 154 20.98 -13.29 15.94
C VAL A 154 21.33 -14.64 16.55
N ALA A 155 20.51 -15.10 17.52
CA ALA A 155 20.73 -16.39 18.22
C ALA A 155 20.41 -17.60 17.32
N GLN A 156 19.49 -17.47 16.37
CA GLN A 156 19.05 -18.49 15.44
C GLN A 156 19.13 -17.98 13.98
N PRO A 157 20.34 -17.93 13.39
CA PRO A 157 20.53 -17.36 12.05
C PRO A 157 19.70 -18.02 10.94
N ASP A 158 19.35 -19.31 11.10
CA ASP A 158 18.58 -20.09 10.14
C ASP A 158 17.11 -19.60 9.98
N LEU A 159 16.62 -18.78 10.91
CA LEU A 159 15.32 -18.11 10.77
C LEU A 159 15.32 -17.06 9.67
N VAL A 160 16.49 -16.56 9.27
CA VAL A 160 16.63 -15.54 8.25
C VAL A 160 17.23 -16.17 7.01
N ARG A 161 16.44 -16.24 5.94
CA ARG A 161 16.94 -16.75 4.68
C ARG A 161 17.96 -15.79 4.08
N LEU A 162 19.18 -16.24 3.95
CA LEU A 162 20.27 -15.46 3.39
C LEU A 162 20.60 -15.93 1.96
N PRO A 163 20.92 -15.00 1.04
CA PRO A 163 21.55 -15.36 -0.23
C PRO A 163 22.88 -16.10 0.02
N PRO A 164 23.28 -17.03 -0.86
CA PRO A 164 24.62 -17.59 -0.83
C PRO A 164 25.67 -16.44 -0.82
N ASP A 165 26.69 -16.58 0.02
CA ASP A 165 27.79 -15.60 0.15
C ASP A 165 27.36 -14.17 0.52
N ALA A 166 26.27 -14.05 1.31
CA ALA A 166 25.77 -12.75 1.76
C ALA A 166 26.84 -11.99 2.58
N LYS A 167 27.15 -10.76 2.15
CA LYS A 167 28.07 -9.87 2.87
C LYS A 167 27.50 -9.49 4.25
N PRO A 168 28.35 -9.21 5.26
CA PRO A 168 27.89 -8.86 6.63
C PRO A 168 26.83 -7.75 6.68
N ILE A 169 26.96 -6.73 5.82
CA ILE A 169 25.98 -5.63 5.74
C ILE A 169 24.61 -6.12 5.26
N VAL A 170 24.59 -7.09 4.34
CA VAL A 170 23.34 -7.70 3.84
C VAL A 170 22.71 -8.55 4.95
N VAL A 171 23.50 -9.36 5.65
CA VAL A 171 23.04 -10.16 6.79
C VAL A 171 22.39 -9.28 7.85
N THR A 172 23.04 -8.19 8.24
CA THR A 172 22.50 -7.23 9.23
C THR A 172 21.18 -6.62 8.75
N ARG A 173 21.09 -6.22 7.48
CA ARG A 173 19.86 -5.69 6.90
C ARG A 173 18.72 -6.70 6.92
N LEU A 174 18.99 -7.95 6.51
CA LEU A 174 17.97 -9.00 6.44
C LEU A 174 17.43 -9.39 7.81
N ARG A 175 18.30 -9.44 8.83
CA ARG A 175 17.87 -9.63 10.24
C ARG A 175 16.95 -8.51 10.70
N LYS A 176 17.33 -7.27 10.42
CA LYS A 176 16.50 -6.11 10.76
C LYS A 176 15.13 -6.21 10.06
N ASN A 177 15.09 -6.56 8.78
CA ASN A 177 13.85 -6.72 8.02
C ASN A 177 12.99 -7.85 8.61
N TYR A 178 13.58 -8.99 8.97
CA TYR A 178 12.89 -10.09 9.65
C TYR A 178 12.14 -9.62 10.90
N ALA A 179 12.83 -8.87 11.77
CA ALA A 179 12.24 -8.35 13.00
C ALA A 179 11.16 -7.27 12.71
N LEU A 180 11.40 -6.36 11.76
CA LEU A 180 10.44 -5.33 11.35
C LEU A 180 9.17 -5.95 10.77
N ASP A 181 9.29 -6.91 9.87
CA ASP A 181 8.16 -7.56 9.20
C ASP A 181 7.25 -8.30 10.19
N ARG A 182 7.79 -8.75 11.32
CA ARG A 182 7.04 -9.46 12.36
C ARG A 182 6.50 -8.55 13.47
N ALA A 183 7.25 -7.53 13.86
CA ALA A 183 6.81 -6.60 14.91
C ALA A 183 5.78 -5.58 14.43
N ARG A 184 5.75 -5.23 13.15
CA ARG A 184 4.94 -4.13 12.56
C ARG A 184 3.44 -4.23 12.81
N TYR A 185 2.92 -5.40 13.19
CA TYR A 185 1.49 -5.61 13.42
C TYR A 185 0.93 -4.81 14.60
N PHE A 186 1.80 -4.35 15.51
CA PHE A 186 1.43 -3.46 16.61
C PHE A 186 1.42 -1.98 16.25
N ILE A 187 1.92 -1.58 15.08
CA ILE A 187 1.94 -0.17 14.66
C ILE A 187 0.51 0.33 14.46
N PRO A 188 0.11 1.47 15.09
CA PRO A 188 -1.20 2.08 14.84
C PRO A 188 -1.37 2.53 13.38
N PHE A 189 -2.54 2.29 12.81
CA PHE A 189 -2.86 2.75 11.45
C PHE A 189 -2.91 4.29 11.33
N ALA A 190 -3.03 4.98 12.46
CA ALA A 190 -2.90 6.43 12.59
C ALA A 190 -1.46 6.94 12.44
N THR A 191 -0.43 6.07 12.43
CA THR A 191 0.98 6.48 12.35
C THR A 191 1.26 7.24 11.05
N ARG A 192 2.02 8.34 11.16
CA ARG A 192 2.41 9.15 10.00
C ARG A 192 3.32 8.38 9.07
N THR A 193 3.08 8.59 7.79
CA THR A 193 3.90 8.12 6.68
C THR A 193 4.08 9.26 5.68
N ASN A 194 5.00 9.11 4.76
CA ASN A 194 5.19 10.03 3.66
C ASN A 194 4.77 9.36 2.35
N LEU A 195 4.12 10.12 1.48
CA LEU A 195 3.56 9.66 0.23
C LEU A 195 3.93 10.61 -0.90
N GLY A 196 4.58 10.07 -1.94
CA GLY A 196 4.81 10.77 -3.20
C GLY A 196 3.97 10.14 -4.30
N LEU A 197 3.13 10.92 -4.97
CA LEU A 197 2.21 10.44 -5.99
C LEU A 197 2.32 11.27 -7.27
N VAL A 198 2.26 10.59 -8.41
CA VAL A 198 2.27 11.21 -9.74
C VAL A 198 0.97 10.89 -10.43
N GLN A 199 0.22 11.92 -10.80
CA GLN A 199 -1.04 11.83 -11.54
C GLN A 199 -1.15 12.96 -12.56
N THR A 200 -2.03 12.81 -13.54
CA THR A 200 -2.42 13.95 -14.38
C THR A 200 -3.25 14.94 -13.56
N SER A 201 -3.29 16.21 -13.98
CA SER A 201 -4.13 17.25 -13.33
C SER A 201 -5.59 16.82 -13.19
N ARG A 202 -6.13 16.12 -14.18
CA ARG A 202 -7.52 15.60 -14.15
C ARG A 202 -7.70 14.57 -13.03
N MET A 203 -6.77 13.63 -12.92
CA MET A 203 -6.85 12.58 -11.90
C MET A 203 -6.63 13.14 -10.49
N TRP A 204 -5.75 14.14 -10.35
CA TRP A 204 -5.63 14.89 -9.10
C TRP A 204 -6.92 15.57 -8.68
N ALA A 205 -7.62 16.23 -9.63
CA ALA A 205 -8.91 16.86 -9.32
C ALA A 205 -9.95 15.84 -8.83
N VAL A 206 -9.99 14.64 -9.42
CA VAL A 206 -10.85 13.53 -8.98
C VAL A 206 -10.45 13.04 -7.60
N THR A 207 -9.16 12.77 -7.37
CA THR A 207 -8.64 12.30 -6.08
C THR A 207 -8.99 13.28 -4.96
N VAL A 208 -8.74 14.59 -5.19
CA VAL A 208 -9.03 15.64 -4.20
C VAL A 208 -10.54 15.76 -3.94
N LYS A 209 -11.38 15.67 -4.97
CA LYS A 209 -12.84 15.66 -4.82
C LYS A 209 -13.31 14.53 -3.90
N HIS A 210 -12.79 13.32 -4.10
CA HIS A 210 -13.10 12.18 -3.23
C HIS A 210 -12.65 12.41 -1.78
N LEU A 211 -11.41 12.87 -1.58
CA LEU A 211 -10.88 13.16 -0.23
C LEU A 211 -11.70 14.23 0.50
N ASP A 212 -12.08 15.29 -0.22
CA ASP A 212 -12.87 16.41 0.32
C ASP A 212 -14.31 15.97 0.69
N SER A 213 -14.81 14.89 0.08
CA SER A 213 -16.12 14.30 0.33
C SER A 213 -16.13 13.25 1.44
N LEU A 214 -14.96 12.87 1.99
CA LEU A 214 -14.88 11.92 3.10
C LEU A 214 -15.27 12.56 4.44
N PRO A 215 -15.88 11.80 5.38
CA PRO A 215 -16.26 12.32 6.70
C PRO A 215 -15.07 12.52 7.65
N HIS A 216 -13.84 12.34 7.21
CA HIS A 216 -12.63 12.39 8.02
C HIS A 216 -11.98 13.79 7.96
N PRO A 217 -11.75 14.47 9.10
CA PRO A 217 -11.11 15.79 9.13
C PRO A 217 -9.74 15.81 8.45
N GLU A 218 -8.91 14.79 8.66
CA GLU A 218 -7.59 14.65 8.05
C GLU A 218 -7.66 14.62 6.53
N ALA A 219 -8.61 13.88 5.95
CA ALA A 219 -8.78 13.77 4.50
C ALA A 219 -9.18 15.11 3.88
N ARG A 220 -10.09 15.85 4.52
CA ARG A 220 -10.49 17.20 4.08
C ARG A 220 -9.36 18.20 4.17
N ALA A 221 -8.57 18.15 5.26
CA ALA A 221 -7.39 18.99 5.41
C ALA A 221 -6.35 18.70 4.31
N ALA A 222 -6.09 17.42 4.01
CA ALA A 222 -5.21 17.02 2.92
C ALA A 222 -5.74 17.48 1.55
N ALA A 223 -7.05 17.35 1.31
CA ALA A 223 -7.69 17.81 0.07
C ALA A 223 -7.46 19.32 -0.13
N ALA A 224 -7.61 20.13 0.91
CA ALA A 224 -7.37 21.57 0.84
C ALA A 224 -5.90 21.90 0.51
N LEU A 225 -4.94 21.22 1.14
CA LEU A 225 -3.51 21.41 0.89
C LEU A 225 -3.10 20.98 -0.52
N ILE A 226 -3.57 19.80 -0.98
CA ILE A 226 -3.30 19.33 -2.33
C ILE A 226 -3.89 20.29 -3.37
N ARG A 227 -5.11 20.78 -3.13
CA ARG A 227 -5.76 21.77 -4.01
C ARG A 227 -4.95 23.06 -4.12
N ALA A 228 -4.35 23.52 -3.03
CA ALA A 228 -3.48 24.69 -3.04
C ALA A 228 -2.26 24.51 -3.95
N GLU A 229 -1.65 23.29 -3.96
CA GLU A 229 -0.55 22.98 -4.88
C GLU A 229 -1.01 22.82 -6.34
N LEU A 230 -2.17 22.22 -6.56
CA LEU A 230 -2.74 22.07 -7.90
C LEU A 230 -3.07 23.41 -8.57
N ILE A 231 -3.54 24.38 -7.80
CA ILE A 231 -3.84 25.73 -8.33
C ILE A 231 -2.60 26.36 -8.94
N LYS A 232 -1.41 26.14 -8.36
CA LYS A 232 -0.15 26.66 -8.89
C LYS A 232 0.21 26.08 -10.26
N GLN A 233 -0.20 24.85 -10.55
CA GLN A 233 0.20 24.10 -11.73
C GLN A 233 -0.91 23.98 -12.77
N SER A 234 -2.17 23.90 -12.34
CA SER A 234 -3.31 23.60 -13.21
C SER A 234 -4.61 24.27 -12.72
N PRO A 235 -4.65 25.63 -12.67
CA PRO A 235 -5.74 26.37 -12.01
C PRO A 235 -7.11 26.10 -12.62
N ARG A 236 -7.20 25.86 -13.95
CA ARG A 236 -8.49 25.63 -14.63
C ARG A 236 -9.11 24.27 -14.29
N LEU A 237 -8.29 23.22 -14.16
CA LEU A 237 -8.77 21.88 -13.81
C LEU A 237 -9.05 21.73 -12.32
N THR A 238 -8.35 22.48 -11.48
CA THR A 238 -8.54 22.47 -10.03
C THR A 238 -9.93 22.89 -9.58
N ARG A 239 -10.68 23.67 -10.40
CA ARG A 239 -12.09 24.00 -10.11
C ARG A 239 -13.01 22.78 -9.96
N HIS A 240 -12.62 21.62 -10.45
CA HIS A 240 -13.37 20.37 -10.37
C HIS A 240 -12.99 19.50 -9.15
N SER A 241 -12.20 20.01 -8.21
CA SER A 241 -11.64 19.28 -7.08
C SER A 241 -12.38 19.48 -5.75
N PHE A 242 -13.53 20.11 -5.74
CA PHE A 242 -14.33 20.34 -4.53
C PHE A 242 -15.26 19.17 -4.23
N ALA A 243 -15.64 19.02 -2.94
CA ALA A 243 -16.62 18.04 -2.50
C ALA A 243 -17.90 18.07 -3.33
N GLU A 244 -18.49 16.90 -3.52
CA GLU A 244 -19.72 16.74 -4.32
C GLU A 244 -20.71 15.86 -3.54
N LYS A 245 -21.97 16.26 -3.51
CA LYS A 245 -23.03 15.59 -2.73
C LYS A 245 -23.15 14.10 -3.02
N SER A 246 -22.98 13.69 -4.27
CA SER A 246 -23.02 12.28 -4.67
C SER A 246 -21.91 11.47 -4.01
N TYR A 247 -20.69 12.00 -3.94
CA TYR A 247 -19.56 11.36 -3.26
C TYR A 247 -19.69 11.39 -1.73
N GLU A 248 -20.24 12.47 -1.17
CA GLU A 248 -20.52 12.54 0.27
C GLU A 248 -21.57 11.51 0.69
N GLU A 249 -22.61 11.33 -0.13
CA GLU A 249 -23.65 10.31 0.13
C GLU A 249 -23.07 8.91 0.02
N GLN A 250 -22.31 8.61 -1.03
CA GLN A 250 -21.63 7.33 -1.19
C GLN A 250 -20.71 7.04 0.01
N SER A 251 -19.90 8.01 0.42
CA SER A 251 -18.99 7.86 1.57
C SER A 251 -19.74 7.60 2.88
N ARG A 252 -20.94 8.18 3.07
CA ARG A 252 -21.78 7.90 4.25
C ARG A 252 -22.36 6.49 4.23
N GLN A 253 -22.79 6.02 3.07
CA GLN A 253 -23.30 4.65 2.89
C GLN A 253 -22.21 3.62 3.13
N ASP A 254 -21.01 3.82 2.57
CA ASP A 254 -19.84 2.94 2.77
C ASP A 254 -19.42 2.91 4.23
N LEU A 255 -19.43 4.07 4.92
CA LEU A 255 -19.16 4.14 6.35
C LEU A 255 -20.20 3.36 7.15
N ALA A 256 -21.49 3.55 6.88
CA ALA A 256 -22.56 2.86 7.59
C ALA A 256 -22.47 1.34 7.43
N ALA A 257 -22.17 0.86 6.23
CA ALA A 257 -21.93 -0.55 5.95
C ALA A 257 -20.72 -1.09 6.72
N SER A 258 -19.61 -0.35 6.73
CA SER A 258 -18.38 -0.72 7.46
C SER A 258 -18.61 -0.75 8.97
N LEU A 259 -19.35 0.21 9.53
CA LEU A 259 -19.69 0.25 10.95
C LEU A 259 -20.57 -0.94 11.36
N SER A 260 -21.61 -1.25 10.58
CA SER A 260 -22.49 -2.39 10.81
C SER A 260 -21.73 -3.71 10.78
N LEU A 261 -20.97 -3.94 9.73
CA LEU A 261 -20.16 -5.15 9.57
C LEU A 261 -19.07 -5.26 10.65
N GLY A 262 -18.42 -4.13 10.96
CA GLY A 262 -17.37 -4.06 11.97
C GLY A 262 -17.88 -4.39 13.35
N LEU A 263 -19.02 -3.83 13.78
CA LEU A 263 -19.64 -4.15 15.08
C LEU A 263 -20.05 -5.63 15.17
N ALA A 264 -20.56 -6.21 14.08
CA ALA A 264 -20.97 -7.61 14.03
C ALA A 264 -19.80 -8.60 14.10
N ARG A 265 -18.60 -8.20 13.62
CA ARG A 265 -17.44 -9.10 13.46
C ARG A 265 -16.25 -8.74 14.33
N LEU A 266 -16.31 -7.68 15.15
CA LEU A 266 -15.16 -7.18 15.92
C LEU A 266 -14.57 -8.27 16.83
N SER A 267 -13.32 -8.65 16.53
CA SER A 267 -12.59 -9.72 17.22
C SER A 267 -11.09 -9.45 17.26
N SER A 268 -10.39 -10.04 18.25
CA SER A 268 -8.93 -10.17 18.27
C SER A 268 -8.46 -11.62 18.07
N VAL A 269 -9.39 -12.55 17.86
CA VAL A 269 -9.05 -13.93 17.55
C VAL A 269 -8.58 -14.00 16.10
N PRO A 270 -7.41 -14.59 15.80
CA PRO A 270 -6.96 -14.73 14.43
C PRO A 270 -7.98 -15.51 13.58
N LEU A 271 -8.26 -15.02 12.38
CA LEU A 271 -9.08 -15.73 11.43
C LEU A 271 -8.26 -16.80 10.71
N ALA A 272 -8.86 -17.97 10.50
CA ALA A 272 -8.31 -18.99 9.61
C ALA A 272 -8.25 -18.49 8.17
N ASP A 273 -7.28 -19.00 7.42
CA ASP A 273 -7.08 -18.61 6.02
C ASP A 273 -8.24 -19.20 5.17
N GLU A 274 -8.93 -18.30 4.50
CA GLU A 274 -9.96 -18.64 3.51
C GLU A 274 -9.71 -17.80 2.26
N VAL A 275 -9.57 -18.47 1.12
CA VAL A 275 -9.34 -17.86 -0.19
C VAL A 275 -10.49 -18.20 -1.12
N TRP A 276 -10.94 -17.22 -1.86
CA TRP A 276 -11.92 -17.39 -2.93
C TRP A 276 -11.32 -16.86 -4.22
N VAL A 277 -11.46 -17.63 -5.33
CA VAL A 277 -11.02 -17.23 -6.68
C VAL A 277 -12.07 -17.62 -7.68
N GLN A 278 -12.42 -16.71 -8.56
CA GLN A 278 -13.30 -16.95 -9.72
C GLN A 278 -12.61 -16.48 -11.00
N VAL A 279 -12.61 -17.33 -12.01
CA VAL A 279 -12.05 -17.02 -13.34
C VAL A 279 -13.16 -17.02 -14.37
N GLU A 280 -13.33 -15.90 -15.05
CA GLU A 280 -14.26 -15.73 -16.16
C GLU A 280 -13.49 -15.68 -17.48
N ARG A 281 -13.85 -16.57 -18.42
CA ARG A 281 -13.30 -16.62 -19.77
C ARG A 281 -14.44 -16.44 -20.77
N THR A 282 -14.91 -15.19 -20.89
CA THR A 282 -16.03 -14.91 -21.80
C THR A 282 -15.53 -14.29 -23.09
N THR A 283 -15.76 -14.97 -24.19
CA THR A 283 -15.58 -14.42 -25.54
C THR A 283 -16.95 -14.02 -26.08
N ALA A 284 -17.07 -12.81 -26.64
CA ALA A 284 -18.31 -12.40 -27.26
C ALA A 284 -18.68 -13.37 -28.42
N PRO A 285 -19.97 -13.72 -28.61
CA PRO A 285 -20.39 -14.74 -29.56
C PRO A 285 -19.94 -14.53 -31.02
N PHE A 286 -19.69 -13.27 -31.39
CA PHE A 286 -19.20 -12.86 -32.71
C PHE A 286 -17.67 -12.76 -32.82
N LEU A 287 -16.93 -13.14 -31.75
CA LEU A 287 -15.47 -13.18 -31.73
C LEU A 287 -15.00 -14.63 -31.55
N ALA A 288 -13.93 -15.00 -32.25
CA ALA A 288 -13.25 -16.27 -32.05
C ALA A 288 -12.17 -16.17 -30.97
N GLU A 289 -11.91 -17.25 -30.28
CA GLU A 289 -10.67 -17.41 -29.52
C GLU A 289 -9.53 -17.60 -30.51
N THR A 290 -8.54 -16.72 -30.44
CA THR A 290 -7.41 -16.72 -31.37
C THR A 290 -6.15 -17.34 -30.77
N GLN A 291 -6.17 -17.69 -29.47
CA GLN A 291 -4.99 -18.12 -28.74
C GLN A 291 -5.40 -18.87 -27.46
N SER A 292 -4.71 -19.94 -27.15
CA SER A 292 -4.80 -20.62 -25.86
C SER A 292 -4.07 -19.83 -24.76
N VAL A 293 -4.36 -20.13 -23.49
CA VAL A 293 -3.66 -19.53 -22.35
C VAL A 293 -2.18 -19.91 -22.36
N ALA A 294 -1.85 -21.14 -22.71
CA ALA A 294 -0.46 -21.59 -22.83
C ALA A 294 0.32 -20.78 -23.88
N GLU A 295 -0.27 -20.55 -25.06
CA GLU A 295 0.32 -19.70 -26.10
C GLU A 295 0.44 -18.24 -25.63
N ALA A 296 -0.54 -17.73 -24.90
CA ALA A 296 -0.50 -16.36 -24.37
C ALA A 296 0.65 -16.14 -23.37
N LEU A 297 1.07 -17.18 -22.68
CA LEU A 297 2.14 -17.15 -21.66
C LEU A 297 3.52 -17.56 -22.22
N ASN A 298 3.56 -18.44 -23.22
CA ASN A 298 4.79 -19.01 -23.75
C ASN A 298 5.75 -17.97 -24.37
N HIS A 299 5.22 -16.90 -24.97
CA HIS A 299 6.03 -15.92 -25.69
C HIS A 299 6.66 -14.83 -24.81
N ARG A 300 6.41 -14.85 -23.53
CA ARG A 300 7.01 -13.83 -22.65
C ARG A 300 8.44 -14.21 -22.25
N GLY A 301 9.40 -13.33 -22.53
CA GLY A 301 10.80 -13.51 -22.16
C GLY A 301 11.09 -13.39 -20.66
N ASN A 302 10.19 -12.74 -19.93
CA ASN A 302 10.26 -12.55 -18.48
C ASN A 302 8.87 -12.18 -17.92
N ARG A 303 8.72 -12.12 -16.58
CA ARG A 303 7.46 -11.78 -15.91
C ARG A 303 6.91 -10.37 -16.21
N TYR A 304 7.75 -9.46 -16.72
CA TYR A 304 7.34 -8.09 -17.07
C TYR A 304 6.87 -7.98 -18.52
N ALA A 305 7.16 -8.98 -19.34
CA ALA A 305 6.75 -8.98 -20.74
C ALA A 305 5.22 -9.06 -20.87
N GLN A 306 4.71 -8.37 -21.88
CA GLN A 306 3.28 -8.39 -22.18
C GLN A 306 2.82 -9.81 -22.49
N GLN A 307 1.75 -10.23 -21.81
CA GLN A 307 1.10 -11.52 -22.08
C GLN A 307 0.16 -11.41 -23.29
N GLY A 308 -0.18 -12.57 -23.86
CA GLY A 308 -1.05 -12.64 -25.01
C GLY A 308 -2.53 -12.35 -24.71
N THR A 309 -3.35 -12.39 -25.76
CA THR A 309 -4.75 -11.98 -25.70
C THR A 309 -5.61 -12.85 -24.77
N ALA A 310 -5.36 -14.16 -24.72
CA ALA A 310 -6.16 -15.08 -23.91
C ALA A 310 -6.14 -14.72 -22.42
N THR A 311 -4.96 -14.41 -21.84
CA THR A 311 -4.86 -13.97 -20.45
C THR A 311 -5.41 -12.54 -20.23
N ARG A 312 -5.24 -11.65 -21.19
CA ARG A 312 -5.74 -10.27 -21.10
C ARG A 312 -7.26 -10.16 -21.20
N ARG A 313 -7.93 -11.09 -21.87
CA ARG A 313 -9.40 -11.21 -21.94
C ARG A 313 -10.02 -11.89 -20.73
N MET A 314 -9.24 -12.68 -20.02
CA MET A 314 -9.67 -13.35 -18.79
C MET A 314 -9.90 -12.31 -17.68
N ARG A 315 -10.96 -12.49 -16.91
CA ARG A 315 -11.18 -11.75 -15.66
C ARG A 315 -10.95 -12.68 -14.48
N VAL A 316 -10.20 -12.21 -13.51
CA VAL A 316 -9.92 -12.93 -12.26
C VAL A 316 -10.40 -12.08 -11.10
N SER A 317 -11.32 -12.62 -10.31
CA SER A 317 -11.73 -12.06 -9.02
C SER A 317 -11.23 -12.97 -7.92
N PHE A 318 -10.60 -12.40 -6.91
CA PHE A 318 -10.04 -13.13 -5.78
C PHE A 318 -10.20 -12.37 -4.48
N ALA A 319 -10.36 -13.10 -3.39
CA ALA A 319 -10.60 -12.52 -2.07
C ALA A 319 -10.00 -13.39 -0.97
N TRP A 320 -9.69 -12.74 0.15
CA TRP A 320 -9.33 -13.39 1.41
C TRP A 320 -10.16 -12.80 2.55
N ASN A 321 -10.50 -13.63 3.53
CA ASN A 321 -11.27 -13.20 4.69
C ASN A 321 -10.43 -12.51 5.77
N ASN A 322 -9.10 -12.66 5.74
CA ASN A 322 -8.18 -12.45 6.86
C ASN A 322 -6.93 -11.65 6.53
N MET A 323 -7.00 -10.75 5.54
CA MET A 323 -5.89 -9.89 5.18
C MET A 323 -5.60 -8.89 6.32
N ALA A 324 -4.38 -8.87 6.88
CA ALA A 324 -4.03 -7.84 7.84
C ALA A 324 -3.75 -6.49 7.13
N ILE A 325 -4.02 -5.37 7.82
CA ILE A 325 -3.82 -4.04 7.24
C ILE A 325 -2.37 -3.83 6.77
N ALA A 326 -1.41 -4.46 7.45
CA ALA A 326 0.00 -4.43 7.05
C ALA A 326 0.22 -4.92 5.61
N GLU A 327 -0.42 -6.03 5.21
CA GLU A 327 -0.34 -6.59 3.87
C GLU A 327 -1.18 -5.81 2.86
N LEU A 328 -2.35 -5.31 3.28
CA LEU A 328 -3.23 -4.51 2.43
C LEU A 328 -2.53 -3.31 1.82
N ARG A 329 -1.66 -2.64 2.58
CA ARG A 329 -0.91 -1.48 2.11
C ARG A 329 -0.03 -1.81 0.92
N ASP A 330 0.56 -3.01 0.88
CA ASP A 330 1.39 -3.48 -0.22
C ASP A 330 0.54 -3.92 -1.44
N LEU A 331 -0.56 -4.62 -1.20
CA LEU A 331 -1.47 -5.08 -2.27
C LEU A 331 -2.27 -3.91 -2.88
N ASN A 332 -2.57 -2.87 -2.11
CA ASN A 332 -3.25 -1.67 -2.60
C ASN A 332 -2.47 -0.90 -3.68
N ARG A 333 -1.20 -1.24 -3.89
CA ARG A 333 -0.37 -0.68 -4.98
C ARG A 333 -0.67 -1.30 -6.35
N HIS A 334 -1.39 -2.43 -6.42
CA HIS A 334 -1.87 -3.02 -7.67
C HIS A 334 -3.17 -2.32 -8.08
N ARG A 335 -3.06 -1.30 -8.92
CA ARG A 335 -4.14 -0.34 -9.22
C ARG A 335 -5.02 -0.70 -10.40
N THR A 336 -4.78 -1.85 -11.02
CA THR A 336 -5.60 -2.33 -12.14
C THR A 336 -6.82 -3.07 -11.63
N GLY A 337 -8.00 -2.71 -12.13
CA GLY A 337 -9.25 -3.35 -11.71
C GLY A 337 -9.86 -2.72 -10.46
N HIS A 338 -10.71 -3.46 -9.77
CA HIS A 338 -11.44 -3.03 -8.59
C HIS A 338 -10.92 -3.75 -7.33
N ARG A 339 -10.66 -3.00 -6.28
CA ARG A 339 -10.27 -3.49 -4.97
C ARG A 339 -11.29 -3.01 -3.95
N TYR A 340 -11.61 -3.84 -2.98
CA TYR A 340 -12.51 -3.49 -1.91
C TYR A 340 -12.07 -4.09 -0.58
N THR A 341 -12.19 -3.28 0.47
CA THR A 341 -12.07 -3.71 1.86
C THR A 341 -12.96 -2.82 2.74
N PRO A 342 -13.75 -3.40 3.66
CA PRO A 342 -14.58 -2.63 4.58
C PRO A 342 -13.76 -1.93 5.67
N MET A 343 -12.44 -2.11 5.74
CA MET A 343 -11.52 -1.57 6.73
C MET A 343 -11.99 -1.77 8.18
N ILE A 344 -12.29 -3.00 8.55
CA ILE A 344 -12.76 -3.42 9.89
C ILE A 344 -11.68 -4.25 10.60
N GLN A 345 -11.95 -4.65 11.85
CA GLN A 345 -11.18 -5.66 12.56
C GLN A 345 -12.06 -6.88 12.83
N ALA A 346 -12.02 -7.86 11.93
CA ALA A 346 -12.71 -9.14 12.09
C ALA A 346 -11.85 -10.19 12.82
N GLY A 347 -10.57 -9.94 12.98
CA GLY A 347 -9.58 -10.72 13.70
C GLY A 347 -8.32 -9.91 13.91
N PHE A 348 -7.31 -10.52 14.51
CA PHE A 348 -5.99 -9.90 14.68
C PHE A 348 -4.89 -10.94 14.39
N TYR A 349 -4.02 -10.63 13.43
CA TYR A 349 -2.91 -11.48 13.07
C TYR A 349 -1.67 -11.15 13.91
N LEU A 350 -1.06 -12.19 14.45
CA LEU A 350 0.30 -12.15 15.02
C LEU A 350 1.12 -13.28 14.40
N PRO A 351 2.37 -13.04 14.00
CA PRO A 351 3.30 -14.10 13.62
C PRO A 351 3.47 -15.13 14.74
N HIS A 352 3.75 -16.37 14.38
CA HIS A 352 3.88 -17.48 15.35
C HIS A 352 5.01 -17.28 16.37
N GLU A 353 5.98 -16.42 16.06
CA GLU A 353 7.07 -16.05 16.96
C GLU A 353 6.61 -15.14 18.11
N ILE A 354 5.42 -14.55 18.03
CA ILE A 354 4.87 -13.63 19.02
C ILE A 354 3.81 -14.33 19.86
N THR A 355 3.96 -14.29 21.18
CA THR A 355 3.00 -14.92 22.10
C THR A 355 1.75 -14.03 22.29
N PRO A 356 0.55 -14.43 21.81
CA PRO A 356 -0.64 -13.59 21.90
C PRO A 356 -1.02 -13.18 23.32
N ALA A 357 -0.84 -14.06 24.32
CA ALA A 357 -1.19 -13.80 25.71
C ALA A 357 -0.45 -12.59 26.29
N ALA A 358 0.79 -12.31 25.85
CA ALA A 358 1.57 -11.17 26.31
C ALA A 358 0.93 -9.82 25.93
N HIS A 359 0.12 -9.80 24.88
CA HIS A 359 -0.51 -8.58 24.35
C HIS A 359 -2.04 -8.56 24.50
N ALA A 360 -2.62 -9.56 25.16
CA ALA A 360 -4.07 -9.74 25.27
C ALA A 360 -4.78 -8.50 25.84
N LYS A 361 -4.20 -7.87 26.89
CA LYS A 361 -4.79 -6.66 27.48
C LYS A 361 -4.76 -5.47 26.53
N LEU A 362 -3.67 -5.26 25.80
CA LEU A 362 -3.57 -4.19 24.80
C LEU A 362 -4.65 -4.35 23.73
N LEU A 363 -4.78 -5.55 23.16
CA LEU A 363 -5.74 -5.84 22.13
C LEU A 363 -7.19 -5.73 22.62
N ALA A 364 -7.47 -6.15 23.86
CA ALA A 364 -8.81 -6.00 24.47
C ALA A 364 -9.19 -4.51 24.65
N ASP A 365 -8.27 -3.70 25.17
CA ASP A 365 -8.49 -2.26 25.39
C ASP A 365 -8.64 -1.51 24.05
N GLN A 366 -7.84 -1.88 23.03
CA GLN A 366 -7.93 -1.34 21.68
C GLN A 366 -9.28 -1.69 21.04
N MET A 367 -9.73 -2.96 21.10
CA MET A 367 -11.06 -3.36 20.60
C MET A 367 -12.19 -2.65 21.30
N ALA A 368 -12.10 -2.45 22.63
CA ALA A 368 -13.13 -1.74 23.37
C ALA A 368 -13.25 -0.28 22.93
N LEU A 369 -12.13 0.39 22.62
CA LEU A 369 -12.14 1.74 22.03
C LEU A 369 -12.73 1.72 20.62
N THR A 370 -12.30 0.78 19.78
CA THR A 370 -12.82 0.64 18.41
C THR A 370 -14.33 0.44 18.39
N ARG A 371 -14.83 -0.46 19.26
CA ARG A 371 -16.28 -0.70 19.42
C ARG A 371 -17.01 0.58 19.80
N GLU A 372 -16.50 1.32 20.76
CA GLU A 372 -17.14 2.55 21.21
C GLU A 372 -17.18 3.62 20.12
N LEU A 373 -16.10 3.82 19.38
CA LEU A 373 -16.08 4.73 18.23
C LEU A 373 -17.08 4.31 17.14
N MET A 374 -17.15 3.01 16.84
CA MET A 374 -18.13 2.47 15.88
C MET A 374 -19.57 2.65 16.35
N GLN A 375 -19.86 2.40 17.62
CA GLN A 375 -21.20 2.59 18.20
C GLN A 375 -21.67 4.05 18.18
N ARG A 376 -20.73 4.99 18.25
CA ARG A 376 -20.98 6.43 18.09
C ARG A 376 -21.14 6.86 16.62
N GLY A 377 -21.03 5.94 15.67
CA GLY A 377 -21.06 6.26 14.23
C GLY A 377 -19.83 7.04 13.76
N SER A 378 -18.73 7.03 14.52
CA SER A 378 -17.56 7.82 14.21
C SER A 378 -16.70 7.17 13.12
N ALA A 379 -16.46 7.90 12.05
CA ALA A 379 -15.52 7.49 10.99
C ALA A 379 -14.08 7.31 11.52
N THR A 380 -13.75 7.96 12.64
CA THR A 380 -12.39 7.96 13.21
C THR A 380 -12.00 6.64 13.88
N TYR A 381 -12.92 5.63 13.94
CA TYR A 381 -12.58 4.30 14.41
C TYR A 381 -11.37 3.69 13.69
N VAL A 382 -11.15 4.05 12.43
CA VAL A 382 -10.01 3.57 11.63
C VAL A 382 -8.66 3.92 12.26
N TYR A 383 -8.58 5.01 13.02
CA TYR A 383 -7.38 5.44 13.72
C TYR A 383 -7.14 4.70 15.05
N SER A 384 -8.07 3.86 15.47
CA SER A 384 -7.89 2.94 16.61
C SER A 384 -7.41 1.56 16.17
N LEU A 385 -7.39 1.27 14.85
CA LEU A 385 -6.90 0.01 14.31
C LEU A 385 -5.38 -0.05 14.35
N LEU A 386 -4.84 -1.26 14.53
CA LEU A 386 -3.43 -1.57 14.41
C LEU A 386 -3.20 -2.33 13.10
N LEU A 387 -1.96 -2.33 12.60
CA LEU A 387 -1.64 -2.99 11.33
C LEU A 387 -1.89 -4.51 11.32
N GLY A 388 -2.02 -5.14 12.50
CA GLY A 388 -2.40 -6.54 12.65
C GLY A 388 -3.90 -6.82 12.52
N ALA A 389 -4.76 -5.79 12.50
CA ALA A 389 -6.20 -5.98 12.33
C ALA A 389 -6.51 -6.66 10.99
N GLN A 390 -7.21 -7.80 11.06
CA GLN A 390 -7.61 -8.59 9.89
C GLN A 390 -8.97 -8.13 9.36
N THR A 391 -9.04 -7.96 8.04
CA THR A 391 -10.24 -7.53 7.33
C THR A 391 -10.39 -8.33 6.03
N PRO A 392 -11.61 -8.54 5.51
CA PRO A 392 -11.78 -9.07 4.17
C PRO A 392 -11.19 -8.13 3.12
N PHE A 393 -10.60 -8.71 2.09
CA PHE A 393 -10.10 -7.98 0.94
C PHE A 393 -10.47 -8.71 -0.35
N GLU A 394 -10.98 -7.97 -1.30
CA GLU A 394 -11.32 -8.46 -2.64
C GLU A 394 -10.57 -7.63 -3.71
N HIS A 395 -10.09 -8.32 -4.75
CA HIS A 395 -9.54 -7.71 -5.95
C HIS A 395 -10.09 -8.41 -7.19
N SER A 396 -10.58 -7.64 -8.15
CA SER A 396 -11.06 -8.12 -9.46
C SER A 396 -10.30 -7.40 -10.56
N THR A 397 -9.57 -8.15 -11.38
CA THR A 397 -8.69 -7.59 -12.42
C THR A 397 -8.62 -8.51 -13.65
N HIS A 398 -7.84 -8.13 -14.67
CA HIS A 398 -7.57 -8.98 -15.83
C HIS A 398 -6.56 -10.08 -15.49
N GLY A 399 -6.65 -11.23 -16.17
CA GLY A 399 -5.80 -12.39 -15.89
C GLY A 399 -4.30 -12.09 -16.02
N ASP A 400 -3.89 -11.29 -17.00
CA ASP A 400 -2.49 -10.87 -17.15
C ASP A 400 -2.01 -10.04 -15.95
N LYS A 401 -2.88 -9.23 -15.35
CA LYS A 401 -2.57 -8.42 -14.16
C LYS A 401 -2.54 -9.25 -12.89
N PHE A 402 -3.48 -10.20 -12.75
CA PHE A 402 -3.47 -11.16 -11.66
C PHE A 402 -2.18 -12.00 -11.66
N ILE A 403 -1.81 -12.57 -12.82
CA ILE A 403 -0.58 -13.36 -12.96
C ILE A 403 0.64 -12.51 -12.60
N TYR A 404 0.73 -11.30 -13.14
CA TYR A 404 1.82 -10.37 -12.82
C TYR A 404 1.90 -10.05 -11.32
N GLU A 405 0.77 -9.75 -10.69
CA GLU A 405 0.68 -9.49 -9.26
C GLU A 405 1.15 -10.70 -8.44
N ALA A 406 0.67 -11.88 -8.77
CA ALA A 406 1.03 -13.10 -8.07
C ALA A 406 2.52 -13.43 -8.20
N GLU A 407 3.09 -13.35 -9.41
CA GLU A 407 4.52 -13.58 -9.64
C GLU A 407 5.41 -12.55 -8.93
N LEU A 408 4.98 -11.28 -8.89
CA LEU A 408 5.71 -10.22 -8.18
C LEU A 408 5.65 -10.42 -6.67
N ARG A 409 4.48 -10.76 -6.15
CA ARG A 409 4.20 -10.84 -4.70
C ARG A 409 4.51 -12.20 -4.07
N THR A 410 4.87 -13.20 -4.87
CA THR A 410 5.49 -14.45 -4.41
C THR A 410 7.01 -14.46 -4.67
N GLY A 411 7.53 -13.48 -5.42
CA GLY A 411 8.94 -13.39 -5.78
C GLY A 411 9.84 -12.98 -4.61
N MET A 412 11.15 -12.96 -4.86
CA MET A 412 12.16 -12.50 -3.91
C MET A 412 11.86 -11.07 -3.45
N GLY A 413 11.96 -10.82 -2.15
CA GLY A 413 11.65 -9.53 -1.55
C GLY A 413 10.17 -9.31 -1.21
N ALA A 414 9.31 -10.26 -1.52
CA ALA A 414 7.93 -10.22 -1.06
C ALA A 414 7.84 -10.53 0.45
N HIS A 415 6.92 -9.87 1.13
CA HIS A 415 6.63 -10.20 2.53
C HIS A 415 5.98 -11.59 2.63
N PHE A 416 6.43 -12.41 3.57
CA PHE A 416 6.00 -13.81 3.71
C PHE A 416 4.48 -13.96 3.75
N ARG A 417 3.78 -13.14 4.52
CA ARG A 417 2.34 -13.30 4.74
C ARG A 417 1.50 -13.06 3.48
N TYR A 418 1.73 -11.98 2.72
CA TYR A 418 0.96 -11.80 1.48
C TYR A 418 1.41 -12.75 0.37
N ALA A 419 2.65 -13.24 0.43
CA ALA A 419 3.10 -14.28 -0.49
C ALA A 419 2.32 -15.58 -0.26
N ASP A 420 2.10 -15.99 0.98
CA ASP A 420 1.24 -17.15 1.30
C ASP A 420 -0.18 -16.97 0.78
N HIS A 421 -0.75 -15.76 0.93
CA HIS A 421 -2.07 -15.43 0.38
C HIS A 421 -2.11 -15.57 -1.15
N LEU A 422 -1.14 -14.98 -1.86
CA LEU A 422 -1.08 -15.06 -3.33
C LEU A 422 -0.79 -16.51 -3.81
N SER A 423 0.04 -17.27 -3.10
CA SER A 423 0.26 -18.69 -3.39
C SER A 423 -1.03 -19.51 -3.23
N ALA A 424 -1.84 -19.22 -2.21
CA ALA A 424 -3.17 -19.83 -2.06
C ALA A 424 -4.11 -19.45 -3.21
N ALA A 425 -4.13 -18.18 -3.62
CA ALA A 425 -4.91 -17.72 -4.76
C ALA A 425 -4.43 -18.36 -6.08
N LEU A 426 -3.12 -18.52 -6.29
CA LEU A 426 -2.56 -19.21 -7.45
C LEU A 426 -3.01 -20.68 -7.49
N ARG A 427 -2.99 -21.40 -6.37
CA ARG A 427 -3.48 -22.79 -6.33
C ARG A 427 -4.95 -22.88 -6.75
N ALA A 428 -5.80 -21.97 -6.25
CA ALA A 428 -7.22 -21.91 -6.63
C ALA A 428 -7.42 -21.48 -8.10
N PHE A 429 -6.56 -20.59 -8.61
CA PHE A 429 -6.53 -20.20 -10.01
C PHE A 429 -6.14 -21.36 -10.92
N PHE A 430 -5.09 -22.13 -10.60
CA PHE A 430 -4.65 -23.29 -11.38
C PHE A 430 -5.68 -24.43 -11.39
N ALA A 431 -6.55 -24.53 -10.39
CA ALA A 431 -7.66 -25.46 -10.41
C ALA A 431 -8.68 -25.14 -11.52
N GLN A 432 -8.80 -23.87 -11.91
CA GLN A 432 -9.70 -23.37 -12.96
C GLN A 432 -8.98 -23.17 -14.31
N VAL A 433 -7.66 -22.96 -14.28
CA VAL A 433 -6.79 -22.67 -15.45
C VAL A 433 -5.53 -23.54 -15.38
N PRO A 434 -5.66 -24.90 -15.48
CA PRO A 434 -4.54 -25.80 -15.26
C PRO A 434 -3.39 -25.61 -16.27
N GLU A 435 -3.70 -25.17 -17.48
CA GLU A 435 -2.71 -24.92 -18.53
C GLU A 435 -1.76 -23.74 -18.22
N ALA A 436 -2.14 -22.84 -17.31
CA ALA A 436 -1.28 -21.74 -16.89
C ALA A 436 -0.14 -22.20 -15.96
N ARG A 437 -0.29 -23.34 -15.28
CA ARG A 437 0.64 -23.76 -14.21
C ARG A 437 2.09 -23.93 -14.68
N ALA A 438 2.29 -24.38 -15.92
CA ALA A 438 3.63 -24.57 -16.49
C ALA A 438 4.37 -23.25 -16.80
N TRP A 439 3.66 -22.13 -16.83
CA TRP A 439 4.17 -20.85 -17.34
C TRP A 439 4.20 -19.72 -16.30
N VAL A 440 3.44 -19.86 -15.23
CA VAL A 440 3.41 -18.88 -14.15
C VAL A 440 4.52 -19.21 -13.15
N VAL A 441 5.38 -18.25 -12.89
CA VAL A 441 6.52 -18.39 -11.98
C VAL A 441 6.10 -18.01 -10.58
N GLU A 442 5.71 -19.03 -9.79
CA GLU A 442 5.56 -18.85 -8.35
C GLU A 442 6.94 -18.77 -7.69
N GLY A 443 7.22 -17.66 -7.05
CA GLY A 443 8.46 -17.45 -6.32
C GLY A 443 8.44 -18.13 -4.94
N THR A 444 9.60 -18.18 -4.30
CA THR A 444 9.79 -18.69 -2.95
C THR A 444 9.99 -17.51 -2.01
N ALA A 445 9.02 -16.60 -1.95
CA ALA A 445 9.13 -15.39 -1.18
C ALA A 445 9.63 -15.70 0.24
N GLU A 446 10.75 -15.17 0.54
CA GLU A 446 11.26 -15.07 1.87
C GLU A 446 11.87 -13.68 2.03
N PRO A 447 11.85 -13.14 3.23
CA PRO A 447 12.22 -11.76 3.48
C PRO A 447 13.61 -11.44 2.93
N GLU A 448 13.69 -10.28 2.36
CA GLU A 448 14.95 -9.63 2.02
C GLU A 448 15.77 -9.31 3.26
#